data_1b9a4011cbb51fb1f002421433732050
#
_entry.id   1b9a4011cbb51fb1f002421433732050
#
_cell.length_a   1.000
_cell.length_b   1.000
_cell.length_c   1.000
_cell.angle_alpha   90.00
_cell.angle_beta   90.00
_cell.angle_gamma   90.00
#
_symmetry.space_group_name_H-M   'P 1'
#
loop_
_entity.id
_entity.type
_entity.pdbx_description
1 polymer ?
#
loop_
_entity_poly.entity_id
_entity_poly.type
_entity_poly.pdbx_seq_one_letter_code
_entity_poly.pdbx_strand_id
1 'polypeptide(L)'
;SIRACEFLHLPHSVHLHCNNLGIPGNYRTTLQTLDIPSDLNPDRQTLYLTHVQFHSYGGSTWGDIRSEAEKIAASVNTKPQVVIDMGQVMFGRTMTMTADGPMEFRLYTLHHNKWSNHDVELETGSGVIPVYYSRKSLVNSIMWAIGLELALLIKNPWQCMLTTDNPN
;
A
#
# COMPACT_ATOMS: atom_id res chain seq x y z
N SER A 1 12.07 12.23 8.04
CA SER A 1 12.75 10.95 8.32
C SER A 1 13.63 10.48 7.17
N ILE A 2 13.16 10.40 5.91
CA ILE A 2 13.96 9.89 4.77
C ILE A 2 15.27 10.71 4.60
N ARG A 3 15.19 12.04 4.57
CA ARG A 3 16.40 12.90 4.48
C ARG A 3 17.32 12.77 5.69
N ALA A 4 16.77 12.54 6.88
CA ALA A 4 17.59 12.29 8.07
C ALA A 4 18.33 10.95 7.98
N CYS A 5 17.67 9.90 7.48
CA CYS A 5 18.31 8.61 7.25
C CYS A 5 19.45 8.72 6.23
N GLU A 6 19.25 9.49 5.17
CA GLU A 6 20.29 9.77 4.18
C GLU A 6 21.46 10.53 4.80
N PHE A 7 21.18 11.62 5.48
CA PHE A 7 22.20 12.45 6.14
C PHE A 7 23.03 11.68 7.17
N LEU A 8 22.39 10.81 7.93
CA LEU A 8 23.04 9.98 8.97
C LEU A 8 23.64 8.69 8.42
N HIS A 9 23.55 8.44 7.12
CA HIS A 9 24.00 7.21 6.47
C HIS A 9 23.48 5.93 7.15
N LEU A 10 22.21 5.95 7.59
CA LEU A 10 21.61 4.80 8.27
C LEU A 10 21.53 3.60 7.32
N PRO A 11 21.80 2.37 7.78
CA PRO A 11 21.89 1.20 6.91
C PRO A 11 20.56 0.74 6.33
N HIS A 12 19.44 1.24 6.87
CA HIS A 12 18.09 0.81 6.48
C HIS A 12 17.31 1.92 5.79
N SER A 13 16.48 1.52 4.83
CA SER A 13 15.45 2.39 4.26
C SER A 13 14.42 2.79 5.31
N VAL A 14 13.78 3.92 5.09
CA VAL A 14 12.59 4.27 5.89
C VAL A 14 11.43 3.42 5.41
N HIS A 15 10.91 2.58 6.29
CA HIS A 15 9.69 1.81 6.07
C HIS A 15 8.49 2.74 6.25
N LEU A 16 7.65 2.84 5.23
CA LEU A 16 6.55 3.81 5.21
C LEU A 16 5.25 3.18 4.71
N HIS A 17 4.18 3.44 5.45
CA HIS A 17 2.81 3.18 5.04
C HIS A 17 2.22 4.49 4.49
N CYS A 18 1.70 4.46 3.26
CA CYS A 18 1.06 5.66 2.70
C CYS A 18 -0.27 5.97 3.38
N ASN A 19 -0.59 7.26 3.40
CA ASN A 19 -1.92 7.72 3.77
C ASN A 19 -2.97 7.32 2.72
N ASN A 20 -4.25 7.35 3.11
CA ASN A 20 -5.38 7.03 2.25
C ASN A 20 -5.41 5.55 1.79
N LEU A 21 -4.95 4.63 2.65
CA LEU A 21 -5.02 3.20 2.43
C LEU A 21 -6.42 2.80 1.95
N GLY A 22 -6.49 2.10 0.82
CA GLY A 22 -7.73 1.54 0.30
C GLY A 22 -8.75 2.56 -0.23
N ILE A 23 -8.46 3.84 -0.29
CA ILE A 23 -9.39 4.87 -0.80
C ILE A 23 -9.24 5.00 -2.32
N PRO A 24 -10.34 5.01 -3.10
CA PRO A 24 -10.27 5.30 -4.52
C PRO A 24 -9.54 6.61 -4.83
N GLY A 25 -8.63 6.60 -5.80
CA GLY A 25 -7.80 7.75 -6.17
C GLY A 25 -6.53 7.93 -5.36
N ASN A 26 -6.23 7.02 -4.41
CA ASN A 26 -5.07 7.12 -3.53
C ASN A 26 -3.70 6.99 -4.24
N TYR A 27 -3.64 6.49 -5.48
CA TYR A 27 -2.40 6.42 -6.25
C TYR A 27 -1.67 7.77 -6.34
N ARG A 28 -2.41 8.89 -6.26
CA ARG A 28 -1.81 10.24 -6.28
C ARG A 28 -0.95 10.49 -5.05
N THR A 29 -1.44 10.10 -3.87
CA THR A 29 -0.66 10.17 -2.62
C THR A 29 0.57 9.28 -2.69
N THR A 30 0.44 8.10 -3.28
CA THR A 30 1.55 7.19 -3.50
C THR A 30 2.61 7.78 -4.42
N LEU A 31 2.23 8.38 -5.54
CA LEU A 31 3.16 9.07 -6.44
C LEU A 31 3.89 10.21 -5.73
N GLN A 32 3.18 11.04 -4.96
CA GLN A 32 3.80 12.10 -4.17
C GLN A 32 4.82 11.54 -3.15
N THR A 33 4.50 10.41 -2.54
CA THR A 33 5.40 9.73 -1.59
C THR A 33 6.64 9.18 -2.30
N LEU A 34 6.47 8.58 -3.46
CA LEU A 34 7.56 8.08 -4.29
C LEU A 34 8.49 9.21 -4.78
N ASP A 35 8.01 10.43 -4.87
CA ASP A 35 8.81 11.59 -5.30
C ASP A 35 9.72 12.16 -4.18
N ILE A 36 9.46 11.81 -2.91
CA ILE A 36 10.24 12.33 -1.77
C ILE A 36 11.75 12.05 -1.88
N PRO A 37 12.20 10.83 -2.26
CA PRO A 37 13.63 10.54 -2.37
C PRO A 37 14.26 10.93 -3.71
N SER A 38 13.55 11.58 -4.62
CA SER A 38 14.01 11.78 -6.01
C SER A 38 15.30 12.60 -6.14
N ASP A 39 15.61 13.43 -5.17
CA ASP A 39 16.82 14.26 -5.11
C ASP A 39 17.94 13.64 -4.24
N LEU A 40 17.74 12.43 -3.73
CA LEU A 40 18.71 11.73 -2.89
C LEU A 40 19.62 10.82 -3.72
N ASN A 41 20.68 10.31 -3.07
CA ASN A 41 21.66 9.45 -3.71
C ASN A 41 21.00 8.23 -4.39
N PRO A 42 21.14 8.07 -5.72
CA PRO A 42 20.53 6.95 -6.45
C PRO A 42 21.15 5.58 -6.14
N ASP A 43 22.36 5.55 -5.61
CA ASP A 43 23.07 4.31 -5.27
C ASP A 43 22.61 3.72 -3.93
N ARG A 44 21.62 4.35 -3.30
CA ARG A 44 21.15 3.97 -1.99
C ARG A 44 19.64 3.88 -1.93
N GLN A 45 19.13 2.76 -1.43
CA GLN A 45 17.71 2.58 -1.15
C GLN A 45 17.35 3.31 0.16
N THR A 46 16.55 4.36 0.05
CA THR A 46 16.18 5.24 1.17
C THR A 46 14.72 5.14 1.55
N LEU A 47 13.87 4.67 0.63
CA LEU A 47 12.44 4.48 0.87
C LEU A 47 12.03 3.04 0.61
N TYR A 48 11.43 2.42 1.62
CA TYR A 48 10.69 1.18 1.50
C TYR A 48 9.20 1.44 1.70
N LEU A 49 8.42 1.31 0.64
CA LEU A 49 6.98 1.54 0.65
C LEU A 49 6.25 0.22 0.70
N THR A 50 5.48 0.00 1.76
CA THR A 50 4.84 -1.29 2.02
C THR A 50 3.44 -1.42 1.39
N HIS A 51 3.01 -2.65 1.15
CA HIS A 51 1.67 -3.09 0.65
C HIS A 51 1.06 -2.16 -0.42
N VAL A 52 1.84 -1.89 -1.47
CA VAL A 52 1.52 -0.88 -2.49
C VAL A 52 0.25 -1.21 -3.28
N GLN A 53 -0.19 -2.47 -3.30
CA GLN A 53 -1.46 -2.81 -3.93
C GLN A 53 -2.65 -2.05 -3.31
N PHE A 54 -2.61 -1.74 -2.01
CA PHE A 54 -3.66 -0.97 -1.35
C PHE A 54 -3.58 0.54 -1.61
N HIS A 55 -2.52 0.99 -2.28
CA HIS A 55 -2.21 2.39 -2.54
C HIS A 55 -2.16 2.74 -4.04
N SER A 56 -2.61 1.84 -4.89
CA SER A 56 -2.53 1.99 -6.36
C SER A 56 -3.91 2.09 -7.01
N TYR A 57 -4.89 2.58 -6.27
CA TYR A 57 -6.26 2.70 -6.76
C TYR A 57 -6.48 4.01 -7.50
N GLY A 58 -7.02 3.92 -8.71
CA GLY A 58 -7.66 5.01 -9.45
C GLY A 58 -9.15 5.07 -9.15
N GLY A 59 -9.83 5.97 -9.86
CA GLY A 59 -11.24 6.22 -9.65
C GLY A 59 -11.49 7.33 -8.63
N SER A 60 -12.75 7.68 -8.47
CA SER A 60 -13.25 8.67 -7.50
C SER A 60 -14.20 8.07 -6.48
N THR A 61 -14.72 6.90 -6.77
CA THR A 61 -15.66 6.15 -5.93
C THR A 61 -15.32 4.66 -5.97
N TRP A 62 -15.93 3.91 -5.08
CA TRP A 62 -15.81 2.44 -5.09
C TRP A 62 -16.47 1.78 -6.32
N GLY A 63 -17.37 2.50 -6.98
CA GLY A 63 -18.04 2.01 -8.19
C GLY A 63 -17.21 2.17 -9.46
N ASP A 64 -16.23 3.06 -9.47
CA ASP A 64 -15.32 3.31 -10.60
C ASP A 64 -13.85 3.01 -10.26
N ILE A 65 -13.63 2.24 -9.21
CA ILE A 65 -12.29 1.80 -8.81
C ILE A 65 -11.59 1.06 -9.94
N ARG A 66 -10.32 1.37 -10.15
CA ARG A 66 -9.47 0.73 -11.16
C ARG A 66 -8.02 0.70 -10.73
N SER A 67 -7.24 -0.12 -11.41
CA SER A 67 -5.79 -0.16 -11.23
C SER A 67 -5.13 1.10 -11.79
N GLU A 68 -4.14 1.62 -11.07
CA GLU A 68 -3.17 2.61 -11.54
C GLU A 68 -1.73 2.09 -11.33
N ALA A 69 -1.58 0.76 -11.28
CA ALA A 69 -0.29 0.11 -11.10
C ALA A 69 0.74 0.51 -12.16
N GLU A 70 0.30 0.77 -13.40
CA GLU A 70 1.16 1.26 -14.47
C GLU A 70 1.88 2.56 -14.09
N LYS A 71 1.15 3.52 -13.53
CA LYS A 71 1.73 4.81 -13.09
C LYS A 71 2.69 4.63 -11.93
N ILE A 72 2.33 3.77 -10.98
CA ILE A 72 3.19 3.46 -9.84
C ILE A 72 4.48 2.76 -10.32
N ALA A 73 4.35 1.72 -11.14
CA ALA A 73 5.50 1.01 -11.70
C ALA A 73 6.40 1.93 -12.54
N ALA A 74 5.84 2.81 -13.36
CA ALA A 74 6.60 3.80 -14.12
C ALA A 74 7.40 4.72 -13.19
N SER A 75 6.80 5.16 -12.09
CA SER A 75 7.49 5.97 -11.09
C SER A 75 8.62 5.21 -10.40
N VAL A 76 8.37 3.98 -9.93
CA VAL A 76 9.38 3.12 -9.28
C VAL A 76 10.54 2.84 -10.23
N ASN A 77 10.27 2.52 -11.49
CA ASN A 77 11.29 2.21 -12.51
C ASN A 77 12.27 3.34 -12.78
N THR A 78 11.96 4.57 -12.40
CA THR A 78 12.85 5.74 -12.55
C THR A 78 13.56 6.12 -11.25
N LYS A 79 13.32 5.41 -10.16
CA LYS A 79 13.79 5.77 -8.81
C LYS A 79 14.50 4.60 -8.13
N PRO A 80 15.79 4.39 -8.37
CA PRO A 80 16.55 3.30 -7.76
C PRO A 80 16.58 3.38 -6.21
N GLN A 81 16.31 4.54 -5.63
CA GLN A 81 16.22 4.77 -4.18
C GLN A 81 15.01 4.10 -3.53
N VAL A 82 14.05 3.62 -4.33
CA VAL A 82 12.78 3.11 -3.86
C VAL A 82 12.73 1.59 -3.96
N VAL A 83 12.27 0.96 -2.89
CA VAL A 83 11.83 -0.44 -2.86
C VAL A 83 10.38 -0.48 -2.43
N ILE A 84 9.61 -1.35 -3.02
CA ILE A 84 8.21 -1.56 -2.64
C ILE A 84 7.96 -3.02 -2.28
N ASP A 85 6.94 -3.29 -1.50
CA ASP A 85 6.31 -4.60 -1.46
C ASP A 85 4.86 -4.54 -1.94
N MET A 86 4.41 -5.65 -2.46
CA MET A 86 3.08 -5.73 -3.06
C MET A 86 1.98 -5.78 -2.01
N GLY A 87 2.23 -6.43 -0.86
CA GLY A 87 1.20 -6.69 0.13
C GLY A 87 0.08 -7.56 -0.44
N GLN A 88 0.45 -8.62 -1.17
CA GLN A 88 -0.48 -9.47 -1.90
C GLN A 88 -1.32 -10.32 -0.96
N VAL A 89 -2.38 -9.75 -0.48
CA VAL A 89 -3.34 -10.40 0.39
C VAL A 89 -4.32 -11.20 -0.45
N MET A 90 -4.12 -12.52 -0.58
CA MET A 90 -4.79 -13.24 -1.65
C MET A 90 -5.52 -14.50 -1.28
N PHE A 91 -5.16 -15.14 -0.19
CA PHE A 91 -5.62 -16.50 0.05
C PHE A 91 -6.23 -16.63 1.45
N GLY A 92 -7.50 -16.32 1.59
CA GLY A 92 -8.22 -16.51 2.83
C GLY A 92 -8.70 -15.22 3.49
N ARG A 93 -8.73 -15.23 4.80
CA ARG A 93 -9.06 -14.06 5.61
C ARG A 93 -7.93 -13.05 5.55
N THR A 94 -8.30 -11.84 5.19
CA THR A 94 -7.43 -10.70 5.27
C THR A 94 -7.91 -9.78 6.37
N MET A 95 -6.99 -9.25 7.13
CA MET A 95 -7.30 -8.20 8.09
C MET A 95 -6.70 -6.89 7.60
N THR A 96 -7.52 -5.87 7.53
CA THR A 96 -7.06 -4.51 7.25
C THR A 96 -6.99 -3.76 8.57
N MET A 97 -5.81 -3.22 8.88
CA MET A 97 -5.59 -2.36 10.02
C MET A 97 -5.45 -0.92 9.53
N THR A 98 -6.11 0.00 10.19
CA THR A 98 -5.99 1.42 9.90
C THR A 98 -6.17 2.24 11.18
N ALA A 99 -5.42 3.33 11.31
CA ALA A 99 -5.61 4.32 12.37
C ALA A 99 -6.68 5.38 12.00
N ASP A 100 -7.33 5.24 10.85
CA ASP A 100 -8.32 6.17 10.34
C ASP A 100 -9.74 5.67 10.67
N GLY A 101 -10.34 6.19 11.74
CA GLY A 101 -11.67 5.82 12.17
C GLY A 101 -12.77 6.04 11.11
N PRO A 102 -12.80 7.13 10.34
CA PRO A 102 -13.73 7.29 9.22
C PRO A 102 -13.56 6.20 8.17
N MET A 103 -12.34 5.76 7.89
CA MET A 103 -12.07 4.68 6.95
C MET A 103 -12.57 3.34 7.48
N GLU A 104 -12.33 3.04 8.74
CA GLU A 104 -12.84 1.83 9.41
C GLU A 104 -14.35 1.75 9.34
N PHE A 105 -15.01 2.84 9.64
CA PHE A 105 -16.47 2.91 9.54
C PHE A 105 -16.96 2.67 8.11
N ARG A 106 -16.25 3.20 7.14
CA ARG A 106 -16.55 3.00 5.72
C ARG A 106 -16.37 1.55 5.28
N LEU A 107 -15.26 0.93 5.68
CA LEU A 107 -15.01 -0.49 5.44
C LEU A 107 -16.07 -1.36 6.13
N TYR A 108 -16.44 -1.05 7.36
CA TYR A 108 -17.53 -1.73 8.05
C TYR A 108 -18.85 -1.65 7.27
N THR A 109 -19.21 -0.48 6.76
CA THR A 109 -20.46 -0.30 6.00
C THR A 109 -20.45 -1.02 4.66
N LEU A 110 -19.29 -1.18 4.03
CA LEU A 110 -19.12 -1.87 2.75
C LEU A 110 -19.13 -3.40 2.88
N HIS A 111 -18.52 -3.90 3.94
CA HIS A 111 -18.30 -5.34 4.11
C HIS A 111 -19.27 -5.99 5.09
N HIS A 112 -20.03 -5.19 5.86
CA HIS A 112 -20.93 -5.64 6.93
C HIS A 112 -20.26 -6.58 7.94
N ASN A 113 -18.96 -6.51 8.07
CA ASN A 113 -18.19 -7.26 9.04
C ASN A 113 -18.11 -6.51 10.36
N LYS A 114 -18.08 -7.28 11.45
CA LYS A 114 -17.99 -6.66 12.78
C LYS A 114 -16.68 -5.85 12.86
N TRP A 115 -16.81 -4.58 13.15
CA TRP A 115 -15.69 -3.73 13.49
C TRP A 115 -15.13 -4.13 14.85
N SER A 116 -13.83 -4.31 14.94
CA SER A 116 -13.13 -4.64 16.17
C SER A 116 -11.83 -3.85 16.24
N ASN A 117 -11.61 -3.20 17.36
CA ASN A 117 -10.37 -2.49 17.69
C ASN A 117 -9.65 -3.11 18.90
N HIS A 118 -9.88 -4.40 19.14
CA HIS A 118 -9.37 -5.08 20.33
C HIS A 118 -7.85 -5.24 20.35
N ASP A 119 -7.24 -5.30 19.19
CA ASP A 119 -5.82 -5.62 19.05
C ASP A 119 -4.97 -4.40 18.71
N VAL A 120 -5.54 -3.22 18.86
CA VAL A 120 -4.85 -1.98 18.53
C VAL A 120 -4.69 -1.12 19.75
N GLU A 121 -3.51 -0.53 19.88
CA GLU A 121 -3.22 0.39 20.97
C GLU A 121 -4.27 1.49 21.04
N LEU A 122 -4.91 1.61 22.18
CA LEU A 122 -6.00 2.56 22.43
C LEU A 122 -5.65 4.01 22.09
N GLU A 123 -4.35 4.33 22.12
CA GLU A 123 -3.84 5.67 21.84
C GLU A 123 -3.80 6.02 20.34
N THR A 124 -3.80 5.05 19.45
CA THR A 124 -3.71 5.29 18.00
C THR A 124 -5.06 5.36 17.31
N GLY A 125 -6.13 4.91 17.96
CA GLY A 125 -7.48 4.86 17.39
C GLY A 125 -7.62 3.93 16.20
N SER A 126 -6.67 3.01 16.02
CA SER A 126 -6.68 2.06 14.92
C SER A 126 -7.64 0.90 15.19
N GLY A 127 -8.14 0.28 14.15
CA GLY A 127 -9.03 -0.87 14.22
C GLY A 127 -8.70 -1.92 13.17
N VAL A 128 -9.24 -3.11 13.38
CA VAL A 128 -9.03 -4.26 12.51
C VAL A 128 -10.35 -4.68 11.90
N ILE A 129 -10.42 -4.69 10.58
CA ILE A 129 -11.60 -5.17 9.86
C ILE A 129 -11.20 -6.40 9.06
N PRO A 130 -11.75 -7.60 9.40
CA PRO A 130 -11.50 -8.79 8.60
C PRO A 130 -12.18 -8.67 7.24
N VAL A 131 -11.41 -8.78 6.19
CA VAL A 131 -11.87 -8.79 4.80
C VAL A 131 -11.62 -10.15 4.21
N TYR A 132 -12.61 -10.71 3.53
CA TYR A 132 -12.48 -11.98 2.83
C TYR A 132 -12.30 -11.74 1.34
N TYR A 133 -11.31 -12.40 0.75
CA TYR A 133 -11.18 -12.38 -0.70
C TYR A 133 -12.41 -12.99 -1.36
N SER A 134 -12.96 -12.28 -2.33
CA SER A 134 -14.06 -12.76 -3.16
C SER A 134 -13.86 -12.32 -4.60
N ARG A 135 -13.86 -13.28 -5.52
CA ARG A 135 -13.81 -13.00 -6.97
C ARG A 135 -14.98 -12.15 -7.48
N LYS A 136 -16.08 -12.15 -6.73
CA LYS A 136 -17.28 -11.36 -7.06
C LYS A 136 -17.18 -9.91 -6.59
N SER A 137 -16.23 -9.62 -5.72
CA SER A 137 -15.98 -8.25 -5.27
C SER A 137 -15.06 -7.55 -6.29
N LEU A 138 -15.54 -6.47 -6.87
CA LEU A 138 -14.75 -5.65 -7.79
C LEU A 138 -13.46 -5.17 -7.12
N VAL A 139 -13.54 -4.74 -5.87
CA VAL A 139 -12.39 -4.25 -5.10
C VAL A 139 -11.33 -5.33 -4.97
N ASN A 140 -11.71 -6.55 -4.56
CA ASN A 140 -10.75 -7.65 -4.44
C ASN A 140 -10.12 -8.03 -5.80
N SER A 141 -10.89 -8.01 -6.87
CA SER A 141 -10.38 -8.32 -8.20
C SER A 141 -9.36 -7.27 -8.66
N ILE A 142 -9.64 -5.99 -8.42
CA ILE A 142 -8.70 -4.90 -8.72
C ILE A 142 -7.44 -4.98 -7.85
N MET A 143 -7.57 -5.23 -6.55
CA MET A 143 -6.42 -5.42 -5.66
C MET A 143 -5.50 -6.52 -6.17
N TRP A 144 -6.09 -7.64 -6.57
CA TRP A 144 -5.34 -8.76 -7.10
C TRP A 144 -4.62 -8.41 -8.41
N ALA A 145 -5.33 -7.75 -9.33
CA ALA A 145 -4.76 -7.30 -10.59
C ALA A 145 -3.60 -6.32 -10.37
N ILE A 146 -3.73 -5.37 -9.46
CA ILE A 146 -2.67 -4.42 -9.12
C ILE A 146 -1.38 -5.13 -8.70
N GLY A 147 -1.46 -6.10 -7.79
CA GLY A 147 -0.28 -6.85 -7.37
C GLY A 147 0.41 -7.56 -8.54
N LEU A 148 -0.36 -8.22 -9.40
CA LEU A 148 0.15 -8.89 -10.59
C LEU A 148 0.78 -7.89 -11.59
N GLU A 149 0.10 -6.78 -11.84
CA GLU A 149 0.59 -5.72 -12.72
C GLU A 149 1.90 -5.12 -12.21
N LEU A 150 2.01 -4.83 -10.92
CA LEU A 150 3.27 -4.34 -10.32
C LEU A 150 4.41 -5.34 -10.53
N ALA A 151 4.16 -6.64 -10.29
CA ALA A 151 5.16 -7.67 -10.50
C ALA A 151 5.64 -7.78 -11.95
N LEU A 152 4.76 -7.52 -12.91
CA LEU A 152 5.08 -7.61 -14.33
C LEU A 152 5.69 -6.32 -14.91
N LEU A 153 5.34 -5.15 -14.36
CA LEU A 153 5.71 -3.85 -14.92
C LEU A 153 6.99 -3.27 -14.29
N ILE A 154 7.35 -3.69 -13.07
CA ILE A 154 8.59 -3.25 -12.43
C ILE A 154 9.76 -4.01 -13.04
N LYS A 155 10.69 -3.25 -13.63
CA LYS A 155 11.81 -3.78 -14.42
C LYS A 155 12.92 -4.38 -13.56
N ASN A 156 13.20 -3.78 -12.42
CA ASN A 156 14.21 -4.27 -11.49
C ASN A 156 13.56 -5.13 -10.40
N PRO A 157 13.75 -6.46 -10.41
CA PRO A 157 13.12 -7.33 -9.44
C PRO A 157 13.53 -7.06 -7.99
N TRP A 158 14.66 -6.41 -7.77
CA TRP A 158 15.11 -6.01 -6.42
C TRP A 158 14.34 -4.81 -5.85
N GLN A 159 13.52 -4.15 -6.66
CA GLN A 159 12.67 -3.05 -6.22
C GLN A 159 11.24 -3.47 -5.86
N CYS A 160 10.87 -4.74 -6.05
CA CYS A 160 9.52 -5.21 -5.79
C CYS A 160 9.55 -6.56 -5.08
N MET A 161 9.10 -6.58 -3.85
CA MET A 161 9.03 -7.80 -3.04
C MET A 161 7.61 -8.34 -2.99
N LEU A 162 7.50 -9.66 -2.99
CA LEU A 162 6.23 -10.34 -2.72
C LEU A 162 6.06 -10.49 -1.22
N THR A 163 5.01 -9.88 -0.70
CA THR A 163 4.59 -10.02 0.69
C THR A 163 3.10 -10.32 0.75
N THR A 164 2.61 -10.85 1.83
CA THR A 164 1.20 -11.19 2.01
C THR A 164 0.46 -10.23 2.93
N ASP A 165 1.20 -9.42 3.68
CA ASP A 165 0.64 -8.51 4.70
C ASP A 165 -0.33 -9.22 5.66
N ASN A 166 -0.13 -10.52 5.85
CA ASN A 166 -0.91 -11.31 6.79
C ASN A 166 -0.19 -11.36 8.13
N PRO A 167 -0.79 -10.88 9.19
CA PRO A 167 -0.31 -11.17 10.53
C PRO A 167 -0.49 -12.67 10.79
N ASN A 168 0.58 -13.34 11.14
CA ASN A 168 0.56 -14.74 11.55
C ASN A 168 0.01 -14.88 12.98
#